data_750fec69c7a3746786e3e2589de5fd9b
#
_entry.id   750fec69c7a3746786e3e2589de5fd9b
#
_cell.length_a   1.000
_cell.length_b   1.000
_cell.length_c   1.000
_cell.angle_alpha   90.00
_cell.angle_beta   90.00
_cell.angle_gamma   90.00
#
_symmetry.space_group_name_H-M   'P 1'
#
loop_
_entity.id
_entity.type
_entity.pdbx_description
1 polymer ?
#
loop_
_entity_poly.entity_id
_entity_poly.type
_entity_poly.pdbx_seq_one_letter_code
_entity_poly.pdbx_strand_id
1 'polypeptide(L)'
;RGINNYITAFTGIQSAEDYRAVTLGSAFSTPIGAVSLDVTHSQADFKKRDSETGQSYRLSYSKLINPTNTNLTLAAYRYSTENFYKLRDALMIQGLDEKGISSSHVGKQRSEFQITLNQGLPNNWGNFYTTGSWSDYWNRQETTRQYQVGYSNTYSALTYGLSATRRTVEDTATKLITNDTEYMLTLSLPWSFKKNSVNLNSITTRDSTTVGMSGLLGDRFNYGTSITDTYGNNPSINMNAQYRTNFTTVGGSYSISDQYQQAMLSARGNIVAHTKGILLGPD
;
A
#
# COMPACT_ATOMS: atom_id res chain seq x y z
N ARG A 1 10.93 -17.99 -9.40
CA ARG A 1 10.54 -19.23 -10.12
C ARG A 1 10.54 -20.38 -9.14
N GLY A 2 9.49 -21.23 -9.16
CA GLY A 2 9.45 -22.46 -8.34
C GLY A 2 10.57 -23.42 -8.77
N ILE A 3 11.35 -23.90 -7.81
CA ILE A 3 12.38 -24.91 -8.03
C ILE A 3 11.70 -26.28 -8.00
N ASN A 4 10.76 -26.45 -7.08
CA ASN A 4 9.86 -27.60 -6.97
C ASN A 4 8.57 -27.15 -6.24
N ASN A 5 7.68 -28.10 -5.88
CA ASN A 5 6.43 -27.80 -5.19
C ASN A 5 6.60 -27.22 -3.76
N TYR A 6 7.82 -27.26 -3.21
CA TYR A 6 8.11 -26.85 -1.83
C TYR A 6 9.01 -25.63 -1.73
N ILE A 7 9.79 -25.33 -2.79
CA ILE A 7 10.82 -24.30 -2.76
C ILE A 7 10.62 -23.32 -3.93
N THR A 8 10.54 -22.05 -3.63
CA THR A 8 10.49 -20.96 -4.60
C THR A 8 11.65 -20.00 -4.34
N ALA A 9 12.50 -19.77 -5.32
CA ALA A 9 13.47 -18.70 -5.30
C ALA A 9 12.93 -17.50 -6.08
N PHE A 10 13.17 -16.30 -5.58
CA PHE A 10 12.76 -15.06 -6.24
C PHE A 10 13.86 -14.01 -6.16
N THR A 11 13.85 -13.13 -7.13
CA THR A 11 14.72 -11.96 -7.19
C THR A 11 13.92 -10.75 -7.63
N GLY A 12 14.31 -9.57 -7.21
CA GLY A 12 13.71 -8.31 -7.58
C GLY A 12 14.76 -7.23 -7.76
N ILE A 13 14.52 -6.32 -8.67
CA ILE A 13 15.36 -5.15 -8.91
C ILE A 13 14.45 -3.94 -8.87
N GLN A 14 14.88 -2.89 -8.15
CA GLN A 14 14.27 -1.57 -8.13
C GLN A 14 15.34 -0.57 -8.56
N SER A 15 15.02 0.30 -9.50
CA SER A 15 15.92 1.33 -9.99
C SER A 15 15.18 2.64 -10.21
N ALA A 16 15.75 3.73 -9.74
CA ALA A 16 15.39 5.10 -10.03
C ALA A 16 16.68 5.88 -10.31
N GLU A 17 16.60 7.19 -10.63
CA GLU A 17 17.75 8.00 -11.03
C GLU A 17 18.92 7.89 -10.04
N ASP A 18 18.66 8.06 -8.75
CA ASP A 18 19.64 8.05 -7.66
C ASP A 18 19.39 6.93 -6.64
N TYR A 19 18.75 5.83 -7.06
CA TYR A 19 18.45 4.70 -6.18
C TYR A 19 18.51 3.39 -6.93
N ARG A 20 19.14 2.39 -6.31
CA ARG A 20 19.18 1.01 -6.81
C ARG A 20 19.01 0.05 -5.66
N ALA A 21 18.24 -1.00 -5.87
CA ALA A 21 18.14 -2.08 -4.91
C ALA A 21 17.97 -3.43 -5.60
N VAL A 22 18.57 -4.45 -5.01
CA VAL A 22 18.45 -5.84 -5.44
C VAL A 22 17.97 -6.68 -4.27
N THR A 23 16.95 -7.47 -4.52
CA THR A 23 16.38 -8.42 -3.53
C THR A 23 16.62 -9.83 -4.02
N LEU A 24 17.09 -10.69 -3.11
CA LEU A 24 17.18 -12.14 -3.29
C LEU A 24 16.42 -12.81 -2.15
N GLY A 25 15.63 -13.82 -2.47
CA GLY A 25 14.87 -14.53 -1.45
C GLY A 25 14.48 -15.93 -1.83
N SER A 26 14.07 -16.67 -0.82
CA SER A 26 13.53 -18.02 -0.95
C SER A 26 12.30 -18.20 -0.07
N ALA A 27 11.35 -18.98 -0.55
CA ALA A 27 10.17 -19.36 0.20
C ALA A 27 10.04 -20.89 0.22
N PHE A 28 9.65 -21.41 1.37
CA PHE A 28 9.49 -22.82 1.65
C PHE A 28 8.05 -23.09 2.05
N SER A 29 7.38 -23.98 1.33
CA SER A 29 6.06 -24.48 1.68
C SER A 29 6.21 -25.75 2.51
N THR A 30 5.68 -25.72 3.73
CA THR A 30 5.72 -26.84 4.68
C THR A 30 4.31 -27.23 5.13
N PRO A 31 4.08 -28.44 5.68
CA PRO A 31 2.78 -28.81 6.24
C PRO A 31 2.31 -27.90 7.39
N ILE A 32 3.24 -27.27 8.08
CA ILE A 32 2.95 -26.35 9.19
C ILE A 32 2.76 -24.89 8.75
N GLY A 33 2.99 -24.57 7.47
CA GLY A 33 2.86 -23.21 6.92
C GLY A 33 3.97 -22.89 5.94
N ALA A 34 3.91 -21.70 5.35
CA ALA A 34 4.92 -21.19 4.44
C ALA A 34 5.87 -20.23 5.18
N VAL A 35 7.16 -20.42 4.98
CA VAL A 35 8.22 -19.56 5.52
C VAL A 35 8.96 -18.92 4.37
N SER A 36 9.26 -17.63 4.43
CA SER A 36 10.15 -17.00 3.48
C SER A 36 11.24 -16.18 4.16
N LEU A 37 12.41 -16.17 3.52
CA LEU A 37 13.56 -15.37 3.90
C LEU A 37 14.03 -14.59 2.69
N ASP A 38 14.23 -13.29 2.85
CA ASP A 38 14.82 -12.46 1.79
C ASP A 38 15.80 -11.42 2.36
N VAL A 39 16.73 -11.05 1.49
CA VAL A 39 17.74 -10.01 1.73
C VAL A 39 17.64 -9.00 0.60
N THR A 40 17.54 -7.74 0.96
CA THR A 40 17.57 -6.62 0.02
C THR A 40 18.81 -5.77 0.28
N HIS A 41 19.62 -5.56 -0.75
CA HIS A 41 20.71 -4.59 -0.74
C HIS A 41 20.27 -3.34 -1.49
N SER A 42 20.42 -2.17 -0.90
CA SER A 42 20.09 -0.88 -1.51
C SER A 42 21.27 0.06 -1.51
N GLN A 43 21.33 0.89 -2.54
CA GLN A 43 22.22 2.04 -2.67
C GLN A 43 21.36 3.26 -2.99
N ALA A 44 21.55 4.33 -2.26
CA ALA A 44 20.90 5.62 -2.45
C ALA A 44 21.96 6.72 -2.56
N ASP A 45 21.93 7.46 -3.65
CA ASP A 45 22.82 8.57 -3.91
C ASP A 45 22.09 9.88 -3.54
N PHE A 46 22.76 10.75 -2.75
CA PHE A 46 22.19 12.00 -2.28
C PHE A 46 23.02 13.18 -2.73
N LYS A 47 22.38 14.27 -3.19
CA LYS A 47 23.07 15.46 -3.70
C LYS A 47 23.89 16.23 -2.65
N LYS A 48 23.52 16.10 -1.37
CA LYS A 48 24.13 16.87 -0.26
C LYS A 48 24.90 16.02 0.74
N ARG A 49 24.99 14.72 0.51
CA ARG A 49 25.72 13.77 1.36
C ARG A 49 26.27 12.64 0.51
N ASP A 50 27.15 11.84 1.07
CA ASP A 50 27.72 10.68 0.38
C ASP A 50 26.65 9.65 0.05
N SER A 51 26.95 8.80 -0.94
CA SER A 51 26.15 7.63 -1.28
C SER A 51 26.09 6.68 -0.08
N GLU A 52 24.87 6.28 0.30
CA GLU A 52 24.64 5.36 1.41
C GLU A 52 24.21 3.99 0.89
N THR A 53 24.83 2.94 1.41
CA THR A 53 24.49 1.55 1.09
C THR A 53 24.07 0.80 2.32
N GLY A 54 23.06 -0.04 2.19
CA GLY A 54 22.56 -0.80 3.32
C GLY A 54 21.88 -2.11 2.92
N GLN A 55 21.54 -2.89 3.91
CA GLN A 55 20.90 -4.19 3.76
C GLN A 55 19.65 -4.28 4.63
N SER A 56 18.64 -4.99 4.16
CA SER A 56 17.44 -5.35 4.90
C SER A 56 17.22 -6.85 4.82
N TYR A 57 16.97 -7.45 5.97
CA TYR A 57 16.68 -8.87 6.12
C TYR A 57 15.24 -9.03 6.54
N ARG A 58 14.48 -9.88 5.87
CA ARG A 58 13.09 -10.15 6.21
C ARG A 58 12.84 -11.65 6.33
N LEU A 59 12.22 -12.03 7.44
CA LEU A 59 11.69 -13.36 7.68
C LEU A 59 10.17 -13.25 7.72
N SER A 60 9.43 -14.07 7.00
CA SER A 60 7.97 -14.12 7.09
C SER A 60 7.45 -15.54 7.20
N TYR A 61 6.30 -15.67 7.85
CA TYR A 61 5.58 -16.92 8.01
C TYR A 61 4.10 -16.70 7.71
N SER A 62 3.49 -17.64 7.02
CA SER A 62 2.04 -17.61 6.79
C SER A 62 1.44 -19.00 6.84
N LYS A 63 0.23 -19.10 7.35
CA LYS A 63 -0.54 -20.34 7.40
C LYS A 63 -2.03 -20.09 7.20
N LEU A 64 -2.64 -20.84 6.30
CA LEU A 64 -4.08 -20.97 6.18
C LEU A 64 -4.54 -22.20 7.00
N ILE A 65 -5.45 -21.97 7.94
CA ILE A 65 -6.06 -23.02 8.76
C ILE A 65 -7.46 -23.28 8.18
N ASN A 66 -7.54 -24.25 7.28
CA ASN A 66 -8.75 -24.55 6.51
C ASN A 66 -9.99 -24.87 7.38
N PRO A 67 -9.90 -25.66 8.47
CA PRO A 67 -11.09 -26.02 9.26
C PRO A 67 -11.84 -24.81 9.83
N THR A 68 -11.11 -23.73 10.14
CA THR A 68 -11.68 -22.51 10.73
C THR A 68 -11.71 -21.34 9.76
N ASN A 69 -11.23 -21.52 8.53
CA ASN A 69 -11.04 -20.43 7.55
C ASN A 69 -10.25 -19.24 8.10
N THR A 70 -9.21 -19.56 8.88
CA THR A 70 -8.32 -18.59 9.51
C THR A 70 -7.04 -18.45 8.69
N ASN A 71 -6.72 -17.25 8.26
CA ASN A 71 -5.44 -16.93 7.63
C ASN A 71 -4.56 -16.15 8.63
N LEU A 72 -3.53 -16.80 9.12
CA LEU A 72 -2.49 -16.18 9.91
C LEU A 72 -1.34 -15.82 8.99
N THR A 73 -1.08 -14.54 8.86
CA THR A 73 0.16 -14.03 8.29
C THR A 73 0.97 -13.41 9.40
N LEU A 74 1.91 -14.17 9.93
CA LEU A 74 2.95 -13.66 10.78
C LEU A 74 3.98 -13.08 9.81
N ALA A 75 3.73 -11.87 9.40
CA ALA A 75 4.66 -11.22 8.52
C ALA A 75 5.85 -10.76 9.32
N ALA A 76 6.93 -11.10 8.83
CA ALA A 76 8.12 -10.33 8.75
C ALA A 76 8.57 -9.66 10.03
N TYR A 77 9.43 -10.33 10.72
CA TYR A 77 10.49 -9.62 11.36
C TYR A 77 11.42 -9.09 10.25
N ARG A 78 11.54 -7.78 10.16
CA ARG A 78 12.50 -7.09 9.30
C ARG A 78 13.53 -6.41 10.18
N TYR A 79 14.80 -6.62 9.87
CA TYR A 79 15.92 -5.85 10.40
C TYR A 79 16.62 -5.16 9.23
N SER A 80 16.94 -3.88 9.39
CA SER A 80 17.66 -3.10 8.39
C SER A 80 18.87 -2.46 9.02
N THR A 81 19.99 -2.42 8.29
CA THR A 81 21.17 -1.66 8.69
C THR A 81 20.89 -0.16 8.64
N GLU A 82 21.68 0.65 9.33
CA GLU A 82 21.45 2.10 9.47
C GLU A 82 21.38 2.84 8.14
N ASN A 83 22.16 2.41 7.15
CA ASN A 83 22.25 3.06 5.84
C ASN A 83 21.35 2.40 4.78
N PHE A 84 20.42 1.55 5.20
CA PHE A 84 19.41 1.00 4.31
C PHE A 84 18.26 1.98 4.14
N TYR A 85 17.90 2.27 2.87
CA TYR A 85 16.72 3.04 2.52
C TYR A 85 15.79 2.21 1.64
N LYS A 86 14.49 2.37 1.87
CA LYS A 86 13.47 1.97 0.91
C LYS A 86 13.41 3.03 -0.20
N LEU A 87 13.03 2.65 -1.42
CA LEU A 87 12.92 3.59 -2.55
C LEU A 87 12.12 4.86 -2.20
N ARG A 88 10.97 4.68 -1.55
CA ARG A 88 10.12 5.81 -1.14
C ARG A 88 10.85 6.78 -0.22
N ASP A 89 11.56 6.25 0.77
CA ASP A 89 12.25 7.06 1.78
C ASP A 89 13.44 7.80 1.14
N ALA A 90 14.18 7.14 0.24
CA ALA A 90 15.26 7.75 -0.53
C ALA A 90 14.75 8.92 -1.38
N LEU A 91 13.70 8.70 -2.18
CA LEU A 91 13.09 9.75 -3.02
C LEU A 91 12.51 10.90 -2.19
N MET A 92 11.92 10.61 -1.04
CA MET A 92 11.40 11.62 -0.13
C MET A 92 12.53 12.50 0.42
N ILE A 93 13.65 11.91 0.84
CA ILE A 93 14.82 12.61 1.34
C ILE A 93 15.43 13.48 0.23
N GLN A 94 15.59 12.95 -0.98
CA GLN A 94 16.11 13.70 -2.14
C GLN A 94 15.24 14.92 -2.43
N GLY A 95 13.91 14.76 -2.47
CA GLY A 95 12.99 15.88 -2.70
C GLY A 95 13.00 16.95 -1.60
N LEU A 96 13.25 16.57 -0.35
CA LEU A 96 13.43 17.50 0.76
C LEU A 96 14.78 18.23 0.67
N ASP A 97 15.85 17.51 0.36
CA ASP A 97 17.20 18.06 0.19
C ASP A 97 17.25 19.06 -0.98
N GLU A 98 16.52 18.83 -2.06
CA GLU A 98 16.39 19.77 -3.18
C GLU A 98 15.71 21.08 -2.78
N LYS A 99 14.70 21.00 -1.93
CA LYS A 99 13.98 22.15 -1.40
C LYS A 99 14.71 22.85 -0.25
N GLY A 100 15.87 22.35 0.17
CA GLY A 100 16.59 22.87 1.33
C GLY A 100 15.93 22.60 2.68
N ILE A 101 15.00 21.64 2.74
CA ILE A 101 14.28 21.26 3.95
C ILE A 101 15.03 20.13 4.64
N SER A 102 15.14 20.18 5.97
CA SER A 102 15.77 19.09 6.74
C SER A 102 15.01 17.79 6.58
N SER A 103 15.72 16.72 6.23
CA SER A 103 15.20 15.37 6.11
C SER A 103 15.32 14.53 7.40
N SER A 104 15.74 15.14 8.52
CA SER A 104 15.93 14.45 9.82
C SER A 104 14.66 13.79 10.36
N HIS A 105 13.49 14.28 9.96
CA HIS A 105 12.19 13.74 10.33
C HIS A 105 11.78 12.49 9.53
N VAL A 106 12.52 12.11 8.49
CA VAL A 106 12.30 10.85 7.78
C VAL A 106 12.90 9.72 8.60
N GLY A 107 12.06 8.84 9.14
CA GLY A 107 12.50 7.76 10.04
C GLY A 107 13.30 6.70 9.29
N LYS A 108 14.55 6.45 9.70
CA LYS A 108 15.35 5.30 9.24
C LYS A 108 14.93 4.06 10.04
N GLN A 109 14.09 3.21 9.44
CA GLN A 109 13.55 2.03 10.12
C GLN A 109 14.65 1.01 10.41
N ARG A 110 14.81 0.65 11.70
CA ARG A 110 15.77 -0.35 12.19
C ARG A 110 15.16 -1.73 12.20
N SER A 111 14.03 -1.87 12.88
CA SER A 111 13.31 -3.13 12.96
C SER A 111 11.82 -2.94 12.79
N GLU A 112 11.15 -3.94 12.27
CA GLU A 112 9.70 -3.99 12.15
C GLU A 112 9.24 -5.42 12.42
N PHE A 113 8.28 -5.56 13.32
CA PHE A 113 7.54 -6.79 13.52
C PHE A 113 6.07 -6.52 13.15
N GLN A 114 5.47 -7.39 12.35
CA GLN A 114 4.07 -7.28 11.96
C GLN A 114 3.37 -8.64 12.11
N ILE A 115 2.17 -8.64 12.61
CA ILE A 115 1.28 -9.79 12.63
C ILE A 115 -0.07 -9.40 12.04
N THR A 116 -0.63 -10.25 11.19
CA THR A 116 -1.97 -10.08 10.62
C THR A 116 -2.73 -11.40 10.76
N LEU A 117 -3.90 -11.32 11.32
CA LEU A 117 -4.86 -12.43 11.40
C LEU A 117 -6.13 -12.05 10.66
N ASN A 118 -6.55 -12.89 9.74
CA ASN A 118 -7.84 -12.77 9.05
C ASN A 118 -8.66 -14.01 9.38
N GLN A 119 -9.89 -13.80 9.86
CA GLN A 119 -10.83 -14.83 10.24
C GLN A 119 -12.09 -14.69 9.41
N GLY A 120 -12.31 -15.63 8.48
CA GLY A 120 -13.60 -15.78 7.83
C GLY A 120 -14.61 -16.38 8.82
N LEU A 121 -15.74 -15.71 8.97
CA LEU A 121 -16.81 -16.18 9.85
C LEU A 121 -17.74 -17.18 9.11
N PRO A 122 -18.28 -18.20 9.80
CA PRO A 122 -19.17 -19.17 9.17
C PRO A 122 -20.45 -18.50 8.67
N ASN A 123 -21.22 -19.20 7.82
CA ASN A 123 -22.52 -18.76 7.32
C ASN A 123 -22.53 -17.39 6.64
N ASN A 124 -21.43 -17.00 5.98
CA ASN A 124 -21.27 -15.70 5.32
C ASN A 124 -21.46 -14.48 6.26
N TRP A 125 -21.13 -14.66 7.53
CA TRP A 125 -21.18 -13.57 8.52
C TRP A 125 -20.04 -12.57 8.37
N GLY A 126 -19.25 -12.68 7.27
CA GLY A 126 -18.18 -11.75 6.93
C GLY A 126 -16.81 -12.16 7.44
N ASN A 127 -15.94 -11.19 7.54
CA ASN A 127 -14.55 -11.37 7.92
C ASN A 127 -14.17 -10.43 9.06
N PHE A 128 -13.51 -10.98 10.05
CA PHE A 128 -12.83 -10.24 11.10
C PHE A 128 -11.34 -10.25 10.83
N TYR A 129 -10.68 -9.13 11.04
CA TYR A 129 -9.21 -9.04 10.94
C TYR A 129 -8.61 -8.24 12.08
N THR A 130 -7.39 -8.61 12.41
CA THR A 130 -6.56 -7.83 13.33
C THR A 130 -5.14 -7.76 12.81
N THR A 131 -4.53 -6.59 12.96
CA THR A 131 -3.13 -6.35 12.60
C THR A 131 -2.43 -5.68 13.77
N GLY A 132 -1.23 -6.15 14.07
CA GLY A 132 -0.33 -5.50 15.03
C GLY A 132 1.01 -5.22 14.37
N SER A 133 1.60 -4.06 14.60
CA SER A 133 2.96 -3.73 14.15
C SER A 133 3.73 -2.99 15.23
N TRP A 134 5.04 -3.24 15.26
CA TRP A 134 6.02 -2.60 16.14
C TRP A 134 7.20 -2.18 15.28
N SER A 135 7.61 -0.93 15.38
CA SER A 135 8.70 -0.38 14.59
C SER A 135 9.65 0.45 15.46
N ASP A 136 10.94 0.19 15.29
CA ASP A 136 12.02 0.97 15.88
C ASP A 136 12.84 1.64 14.79
N TYR A 137 13.50 2.74 15.13
CA TYR A 137 14.23 3.58 14.19
C TYR A 137 15.68 3.80 14.63
N TRP A 138 16.58 4.02 13.66
CA TRP A 138 17.98 4.37 13.92
C TRP A 138 18.17 5.82 14.32
N ASN A 139 17.47 6.72 13.63
CA ASN A 139 17.64 8.18 13.76
C ASN A 139 16.58 8.84 14.64
N ARG A 140 15.76 8.04 15.33
CA ARG A 140 14.74 8.51 16.27
C ARG A 140 14.77 7.66 17.52
N GLN A 141 14.73 8.32 18.67
CA GLN A 141 14.57 7.65 19.95
C GLN A 141 13.09 7.38 20.23
N GLU A 142 12.42 6.71 19.29
CA GLU A 142 11.01 6.39 19.42
C GLU A 142 10.70 4.97 18.95
N THR A 143 9.74 4.34 19.62
CA THR A 143 9.11 3.09 19.21
C THR A 143 7.68 3.38 18.81
N THR A 144 7.28 2.98 17.62
CA THR A 144 5.89 3.06 17.14
C THR A 144 5.22 1.71 17.23
N ARG A 145 4.06 1.65 17.89
CA ARG A 145 3.19 0.47 17.93
C ARG A 145 1.85 0.83 17.32
N GLN A 146 1.34 -0.03 16.47
CA GLN A 146 0.03 0.15 15.87
C GLN A 146 -0.77 -1.14 15.95
N TYR A 147 -2.01 -1.02 16.39
CA TYR A 147 -2.96 -2.11 16.46
C TYR A 147 -4.20 -1.71 15.68
N GLN A 148 -4.67 -2.61 14.83
CA GLN A 148 -5.90 -2.42 14.10
C GLN A 148 -6.78 -3.64 14.27
N VAL A 149 -8.04 -3.41 14.50
CA VAL A 149 -9.08 -4.43 14.43
C VAL A 149 -10.16 -3.96 13.47
N GLY A 150 -10.73 -4.89 12.74
CA GLY A 150 -11.79 -4.54 11.81
C GLY A 150 -12.67 -5.73 11.47
N TYR A 151 -13.85 -5.39 11.00
CA TYR A 151 -14.85 -6.32 10.53
C TYR A 151 -15.40 -5.83 9.20
N SER A 152 -15.64 -6.76 8.29
CA SER A 152 -16.29 -6.45 7.01
C SER A 152 -17.26 -7.56 6.63
N ASN A 153 -18.36 -7.17 6.02
CA ASN A 153 -19.33 -8.12 5.47
C ASN A 153 -20.01 -7.53 4.24
N THR A 154 -20.63 -8.41 3.47
CA THR A 154 -21.48 -8.05 2.34
C THR A 154 -22.86 -8.60 2.56
N TYR A 155 -23.86 -7.71 2.68
CA TYR A 155 -25.26 -8.07 2.75
C TYR A 155 -25.96 -7.67 1.45
N SER A 156 -26.43 -8.66 0.71
CA SER A 156 -26.93 -8.47 -0.66
C SER A 156 -25.85 -7.78 -1.54
N ALA A 157 -26.08 -6.57 -2.00
CA ALA A 157 -25.11 -5.80 -2.78
C ALA A 157 -24.26 -4.84 -1.93
N LEU A 158 -24.65 -4.54 -0.70
CA LEU A 158 -23.96 -3.59 0.16
C LEU A 158 -22.78 -4.27 0.87
N THR A 159 -21.57 -3.83 0.59
CA THR A 159 -20.38 -4.16 1.41
C THR A 159 -20.15 -3.06 2.43
N TYR A 160 -19.95 -3.44 3.66
CA TYR A 160 -19.65 -2.52 4.76
C TYR A 160 -18.48 -3.03 5.60
N GLY A 161 -17.75 -2.10 6.18
CA GLY A 161 -16.63 -2.38 7.04
C GLY A 161 -16.50 -1.37 8.16
N LEU A 162 -16.11 -1.85 9.33
CA LEU A 162 -15.78 -1.06 10.50
C LEU A 162 -14.36 -1.39 10.92
N SER A 163 -13.57 -0.39 11.22
CA SER A 163 -12.27 -0.63 11.83
C SER A 163 -11.91 0.43 12.86
N ALA A 164 -11.07 0.00 13.81
CA ALA A 164 -10.44 0.88 14.78
C ALA A 164 -8.94 0.64 14.74
N THR A 165 -8.17 1.73 14.61
CA THR A 165 -6.72 1.71 14.59
C THR A 165 -6.22 2.55 15.75
N ARG A 166 -5.39 1.96 16.62
CA ARG A 166 -4.69 2.68 17.69
C ARG A 166 -3.20 2.71 17.37
N ARG A 167 -2.66 3.91 17.31
CA ARG A 167 -1.23 4.16 17.18
C ARG A 167 -0.69 4.72 18.48
N THR A 168 0.40 4.14 18.95
CA THR A 168 1.15 4.58 20.13
C THR A 168 2.57 4.90 19.69
N VAL A 169 3.04 6.08 20.01
CA VAL A 169 4.44 6.49 19.83
C VAL A 169 5.02 6.73 21.21
N GLU A 170 6.05 5.97 21.56
CA GLU A 170 6.80 6.08 22.81
C GLU A 170 8.17 6.66 22.50
N ASP A 171 8.45 7.84 23.02
CA ASP A 171 9.81 8.40 23.05
C ASP A 171 10.63 7.65 24.08
N THR A 172 11.68 6.96 23.64
CA THR A 172 12.50 6.09 24.50
C THR A 172 13.41 6.86 25.45
N ALA A 173 13.71 8.14 25.16
CA ALA A 173 14.51 9.01 26.02
C ALA A 173 13.67 9.66 27.13
N THR A 174 12.55 10.27 26.76
CA THR A 174 11.70 11.02 27.70
C THR A 174 10.62 10.16 28.35
N LYS A 175 10.38 8.93 27.82
CA LYS A 175 9.26 8.06 28.20
C LYS A 175 7.88 8.66 27.96
N LEU A 176 7.79 9.72 27.15
CA LEU A 176 6.53 10.32 26.76
C LEU A 176 5.79 9.37 25.81
N ILE A 177 4.53 9.11 26.11
CA ILE A 177 3.66 8.26 25.29
C ILE A 177 2.56 9.13 24.66
N THR A 178 2.53 9.10 23.33
CA THR A 178 1.45 9.72 22.55
C THR A 178 0.57 8.64 21.94
N ASN A 179 -0.74 8.74 22.16
CA ASN A 179 -1.71 7.80 21.62
C ASN A 179 -2.65 8.53 20.66
N ASP A 180 -2.92 7.90 19.54
CA ASP A 180 -3.96 8.31 18.61
C ASP A 180 -4.85 7.11 18.27
N THR A 181 -6.15 7.34 18.18
CA THR A 181 -7.13 6.29 17.84
C THR A 181 -8.04 6.81 16.73
N GLU A 182 -8.03 6.10 15.63
CA GLU A 182 -8.85 6.37 14.46
C GLU A 182 -9.92 5.28 14.30
N TYR A 183 -11.16 5.71 14.05
CA TYR A 183 -12.26 4.83 13.66
C TYR A 183 -12.60 5.08 12.21
N MET A 184 -12.89 4.03 11.46
CA MET A 184 -13.23 4.12 10.05
C MET A 184 -14.46 3.25 9.74
N LEU A 185 -15.43 3.86 9.08
CA LEU A 185 -16.57 3.19 8.47
C LEU A 185 -16.41 3.24 6.96
N THR A 186 -16.53 2.10 6.30
CA THR A 186 -16.55 2.01 4.84
C THR A 186 -17.87 1.42 4.37
N LEU A 187 -18.44 2.00 3.32
CA LEU A 187 -19.62 1.50 2.64
C LEU A 187 -19.32 1.42 1.14
N SER A 188 -19.76 0.36 0.48
CA SER A 188 -19.63 0.20 -0.97
C SER A 188 -20.86 -0.50 -1.51
N LEU A 189 -21.49 0.12 -2.50
CA LEU A 189 -22.69 -0.38 -3.17
C LEU A 189 -22.43 -0.47 -4.67
N PRO A 190 -22.04 -1.64 -5.17
CA PRO A 190 -21.92 -1.88 -6.60
C PRO A 190 -23.29 -2.09 -7.25
N TRP A 191 -23.45 -1.49 -8.41
CA TRP A 191 -24.62 -1.67 -9.24
C TRP A 191 -24.20 -1.92 -10.68
N SER A 192 -24.68 -3.00 -11.27
CA SER A 192 -24.36 -3.38 -12.65
C SER A 192 -25.64 -3.53 -13.48
N PHE A 193 -25.64 -2.94 -14.65
CA PHE A 193 -26.73 -3.07 -15.60
C PHE A 193 -26.19 -3.17 -17.04
N LYS A 194 -26.47 -4.27 -17.69
CA LYS A 194 -25.92 -4.62 -19.01
C LYS A 194 -24.39 -4.57 -18.99
N LYS A 195 -23.79 -3.70 -19.82
CA LYS A 195 -22.35 -3.49 -19.93
C LYS A 195 -21.80 -2.35 -19.05
N ASN A 196 -22.63 -1.77 -18.22
CA ASN A 196 -22.26 -0.64 -17.37
C ASN A 196 -22.20 -1.07 -15.91
N SER A 197 -21.30 -0.48 -15.17
CA SER A 197 -21.24 -0.64 -13.72
C SER A 197 -21.05 0.69 -13.03
N VAL A 198 -21.63 0.81 -11.86
CA VAL A 198 -21.47 1.96 -10.97
C VAL A 198 -21.19 1.41 -9.59
N ASN A 199 -20.22 1.95 -8.91
CA ASN A 199 -19.96 1.69 -7.51
C ASN A 199 -20.03 3.00 -6.72
N LEU A 200 -20.96 3.07 -5.80
CA LEU A 200 -21.03 4.16 -4.83
C LEU A 200 -20.25 3.72 -3.59
N ASN A 201 -19.35 4.55 -3.14
CA ASN A 201 -18.53 4.27 -1.96
C ASN A 201 -18.53 5.46 -1.00
N SER A 202 -18.47 5.15 0.28
CA SER A 202 -18.26 6.14 1.33
C SER A 202 -17.23 5.64 2.31
N ILE A 203 -16.34 6.53 2.73
CA ILE A 203 -15.37 6.30 3.78
C ILE A 203 -15.53 7.45 4.77
N THR A 204 -15.86 7.11 6.01
CA THR A 204 -15.99 8.09 7.10
C THR A 204 -14.99 7.74 8.19
N THR A 205 -14.19 8.72 8.56
CA THR A 205 -13.27 8.66 9.69
C THR A 205 -13.69 9.69 10.74
N ARG A 206 -12.92 9.81 11.81
CA ARG A 206 -13.12 10.85 12.82
C ARG A 206 -13.00 12.27 12.24
N ASP A 207 -12.11 12.46 11.26
CA ASP A 207 -11.69 13.78 10.79
C ASP A 207 -12.20 14.12 9.38
N SER A 208 -12.76 13.14 8.66
CA SER A 208 -13.22 13.34 7.28
C SER A 208 -14.31 12.36 6.85
N THR A 209 -15.08 12.77 5.85
CA THR A 209 -15.97 11.89 5.08
C THR A 209 -15.68 12.06 3.61
N THR A 210 -15.42 10.95 2.93
CA THR A 210 -15.29 10.87 1.48
C THR A 210 -16.48 10.11 0.91
N VAL A 211 -17.15 10.70 -0.06
CA VAL A 211 -18.17 10.03 -0.86
C VAL A 211 -17.70 10.00 -2.30
N GLY A 212 -17.75 8.83 -2.91
CA GLY A 212 -17.29 8.62 -4.27
C GLY A 212 -18.23 7.80 -5.11
N MET A 213 -18.09 7.98 -6.39
CA MET A 213 -18.73 7.18 -7.42
C MET A 213 -17.70 6.81 -8.48
N SER A 214 -17.64 5.55 -8.84
CA SER A 214 -16.77 5.07 -9.91
C SER A 214 -17.49 4.02 -10.74
N GLY A 215 -17.03 3.78 -11.94
CA GLY A 215 -17.68 2.77 -12.77
C GLY A 215 -17.08 2.61 -14.14
N LEU A 216 -17.76 1.75 -14.90
CA LEU A 216 -17.44 1.41 -16.28
C LEU A 216 -18.66 1.70 -17.17
N LEU A 217 -18.47 2.45 -18.23
CA LEU A 217 -19.47 2.64 -19.29
C LEU A 217 -19.04 1.87 -20.54
N GLY A 218 -19.85 0.87 -20.91
CA GLY A 218 -19.47 -0.10 -21.93
C GLY A 218 -18.24 -0.89 -21.52
N ASP A 219 -17.39 -1.24 -22.49
CA ASP A 219 -16.21 -2.08 -22.26
C ASP A 219 -14.91 -1.23 -22.19
N ARG A 220 -14.99 0.10 -22.30
CA ARG A 220 -13.81 0.94 -22.59
C ARG A 220 -13.66 2.20 -21.78
N PHE A 221 -14.71 2.71 -21.16
CA PHE A 221 -14.66 3.99 -20.44
C PHE A 221 -14.80 3.77 -18.95
N ASN A 222 -13.72 4.01 -18.20
CA ASN A 222 -13.69 4.04 -16.74
C ASN A 222 -13.80 5.49 -16.26
N TYR A 223 -14.56 5.71 -15.21
CA TYR A 223 -14.68 7.02 -14.58
C TYR A 223 -14.70 6.90 -13.06
N GLY A 224 -14.31 7.97 -12.41
CA GLY A 224 -14.39 8.10 -10.97
C GLY A 224 -14.51 9.56 -10.58
N THR A 225 -15.28 9.80 -9.53
CA THR A 225 -15.34 11.10 -8.86
C THR A 225 -15.50 10.89 -7.38
N SER A 226 -14.89 11.75 -6.58
CA SER A 226 -15.05 11.75 -5.13
C SER A 226 -15.03 13.17 -4.57
N ILE A 227 -15.77 13.36 -3.50
CA ILE A 227 -15.77 14.57 -2.70
C ILE A 227 -15.32 14.15 -1.30
N THR A 228 -14.30 14.81 -0.79
CA THR A 228 -13.81 14.63 0.57
C THR A 228 -14.07 15.90 1.36
N ASP A 229 -14.88 15.80 2.39
CA ASP A 229 -15.07 16.83 3.41
C ASP A 229 -14.16 16.49 4.59
N THR A 230 -13.19 17.36 4.83
CA THR A 230 -12.33 17.29 6.02
C THR A 230 -12.86 18.30 7.02
N TYR A 231 -13.35 17.83 8.16
CA TYR A 231 -14.05 18.66 9.12
C TYR A 231 -13.23 19.88 9.54
N GLY A 232 -13.79 21.07 9.36
CA GLY A 232 -13.11 22.34 9.60
C GLY A 232 -12.35 22.93 8.42
N ASN A 233 -12.34 22.26 7.26
CA ASN A 233 -11.75 22.76 6.02
C ASN A 233 -12.77 22.71 4.88
N ASN A 234 -12.49 23.39 3.78
CA ASN A 234 -13.34 23.27 2.60
C ASN A 234 -13.15 21.90 1.90
N PRO A 235 -14.22 21.38 1.26
CA PRO A 235 -14.16 20.09 0.62
C PRO A 235 -13.17 20.06 -0.56
N SER A 236 -12.56 18.92 -0.81
CA SER A 236 -11.79 18.64 -2.01
C SER A 236 -12.57 17.74 -2.96
N ILE A 237 -12.38 17.94 -4.26
CA ILE A 237 -13.02 17.16 -5.31
C ILE A 237 -11.93 16.51 -6.15
N ASN A 238 -12.09 15.23 -6.44
CA ASN A 238 -11.25 14.47 -7.35
C ASN A 238 -12.10 13.86 -8.44
N MET A 239 -11.65 13.96 -9.67
CA MET A 239 -12.27 13.36 -10.84
C MET A 239 -11.21 12.65 -11.67
N ASN A 240 -11.54 11.49 -12.20
CA ASN A 240 -10.70 10.79 -13.16
C ASN A 240 -11.53 10.10 -14.22
N ALA A 241 -10.98 10.00 -15.41
CA ALA A 241 -11.57 9.27 -16.51
C ALA A 241 -10.48 8.61 -17.34
N GLN A 242 -10.77 7.40 -17.85
CA GLN A 242 -9.87 6.66 -18.71
C GLN A 242 -10.66 6.02 -19.85
N TYR A 243 -10.13 6.12 -21.05
CA TYR A 243 -10.70 5.50 -22.22
C TYR A 243 -9.70 4.54 -22.85
N ARG A 244 -10.10 3.29 -22.98
CA ARG A 244 -9.30 2.23 -23.61
C ARG A 244 -9.60 2.19 -25.11
N THR A 245 -8.63 2.59 -25.92
CA THR A 245 -8.68 2.43 -27.37
C THR A 245 -8.18 1.03 -27.77
N ASN A 246 -8.06 0.75 -29.05
CA ASN A 246 -7.47 -0.51 -29.53
C ASN A 246 -5.93 -0.53 -29.38
N PHE A 247 -5.28 0.61 -29.17
CA PHE A 247 -3.83 0.77 -29.20
C PHE A 247 -3.25 1.29 -27.90
N THR A 248 -4.02 2.01 -27.14
CA THR A 248 -3.57 2.71 -25.92
C THR A 248 -4.73 2.95 -24.97
N THR A 249 -4.44 3.12 -23.71
CA THR A 249 -5.38 3.66 -22.72
C THR A 249 -4.99 5.12 -22.47
N VAL A 250 -5.88 6.05 -22.78
CA VAL A 250 -5.73 7.47 -22.47
C VAL A 250 -6.53 7.80 -21.23
N GLY A 251 -5.98 8.64 -20.37
CA GLY A 251 -6.63 9.02 -19.12
C GLY A 251 -6.37 10.46 -18.74
N GLY A 252 -7.27 11.00 -17.95
CA GLY A 252 -7.11 12.30 -17.32
C GLY A 252 -7.60 12.26 -15.88
N SER A 253 -7.01 13.08 -15.04
CA SER A 253 -7.51 13.35 -13.71
C SER A 253 -7.45 14.84 -13.39
N TYR A 254 -8.40 15.27 -12.57
CA TYR A 254 -8.47 16.63 -12.07
C TYR A 254 -8.79 16.59 -10.57
N SER A 255 -8.01 17.33 -9.80
CA SER A 255 -8.17 17.46 -8.37
C SER A 255 -8.18 18.93 -8.00
N ILE A 256 -9.11 19.33 -7.16
CA ILE A 256 -9.23 20.68 -6.65
C ILE A 256 -9.47 20.66 -5.15
N SER A 257 -8.76 21.54 -4.44
CA SER A 257 -8.96 21.89 -3.05
C SER A 257 -8.66 23.38 -2.85
N ASP A 258 -8.82 23.89 -1.67
CA ASP A 258 -8.42 25.27 -1.35
C ASP A 258 -6.95 25.57 -1.57
N GLN A 259 -6.11 24.56 -1.43
CA GLN A 259 -4.66 24.71 -1.43
C GLN A 259 -4.01 24.41 -2.79
N TYR A 260 -4.69 23.67 -3.65
CA TYR A 260 -4.13 23.28 -4.94
C TYR A 260 -5.21 22.96 -5.97
N GLN A 261 -4.81 23.12 -7.22
CA GLN A 261 -5.50 22.60 -8.39
C GLN A 261 -4.50 21.80 -9.22
N GLN A 262 -4.85 20.60 -9.61
CA GLN A 262 -3.97 19.72 -10.38
C GLN A 262 -4.76 19.04 -11.49
N ALA A 263 -4.20 19.10 -12.70
CA ALA A 263 -4.66 18.31 -13.83
C ALA A 263 -3.54 17.39 -14.30
N MET A 264 -3.88 16.16 -14.64
CA MET A 264 -2.93 15.17 -15.17
C MET A 264 -3.55 14.52 -16.41
N LEU A 265 -2.72 14.35 -17.45
CA LEU A 265 -3.05 13.54 -18.62
C LEU A 265 -2.08 12.37 -18.71
N SER A 266 -2.56 11.21 -19.09
CA SER A 266 -1.75 10.01 -19.23
C SER A 266 -2.12 9.23 -20.48
N ALA A 267 -1.15 8.59 -21.09
CA ALA A 267 -1.33 7.58 -22.13
C ALA A 267 -0.46 6.38 -21.82
N ARG A 268 -1.03 5.17 -21.88
CA ARG A 268 -0.33 3.92 -21.62
C ARG A 268 -0.65 2.93 -22.72
N GLY A 269 0.33 2.11 -23.10
CA GLY A 269 0.14 1.05 -24.07
C GLY A 269 1.36 0.15 -24.13
N ASN A 270 1.16 -0.99 -24.78
CA ASN A 270 2.20 -1.99 -25.00
C ASN A 270 2.66 -1.95 -26.45
N ILE A 271 3.96 -2.08 -26.67
CA ILE A 271 4.57 -2.24 -27.99
C ILE A 271 5.22 -3.63 -28.02
N VAL A 272 4.74 -4.49 -28.91
CA VAL A 272 5.30 -5.82 -29.10
C VAL A 272 5.91 -5.88 -30.49
N ALA A 273 7.23 -6.01 -30.57
CA ALA A 273 7.95 -6.24 -31.82
C ALA A 273 8.19 -7.73 -32.02
N HIS A 274 7.84 -8.26 -33.19
CA HIS A 274 8.08 -9.64 -33.57
C HIS A 274 8.48 -9.73 -35.06
N THR A 275 8.91 -10.90 -35.50
CA THR A 275 9.46 -11.13 -36.86
C THR A 275 8.49 -10.73 -38.00
N LYS A 276 7.19 -10.59 -37.72
CA LYS A 276 6.16 -10.22 -38.71
C LYS A 276 5.68 -8.78 -38.58
N GLY A 277 6.25 -7.97 -37.67
CA GLY A 277 5.91 -6.56 -37.52
C GLY A 277 5.83 -6.08 -36.06
N ILE A 278 5.23 -4.91 -35.89
CA ILE A 278 5.02 -4.27 -34.59
C ILE A 278 3.51 -4.29 -34.29
N LEU A 279 3.14 -4.75 -33.10
CA LEU A 279 1.80 -4.67 -32.59
C LEU A 279 1.74 -3.62 -31.47
N LEU A 280 0.72 -2.77 -31.54
CA LEU A 280 0.38 -1.85 -30.47
C LEU A 280 -0.86 -2.37 -29.75
N GLY A 281 -0.83 -2.35 -28.43
CA GLY A 281 -1.95 -2.79 -27.62
C GLY A 281 -2.23 -1.83 -26.47
N PRO A 282 -3.46 -1.76 -25.99
CA PRO A 282 -3.76 -1.07 -24.74
C PRO A 282 -3.12 -1.83 -23.57
N ASP A 283 -2.89 -1.12 -22.47
CA ASP A 283 -2.40 -1.64 -21.23
C ASP A 283 -3.43 -2.57 -20.55
#